data_f5f62c394193a76c92b0936adb11be3f
#
_entry.id   f5f62c394193a76c92b0936adb11be3f
#
_cell.length_a   1.000
_cell.length_b   1.000
_cell.length_c   1.000
_cell.angle_alpha   90.00
_cell.angle_beta   90.00
_cell.angle_gamma   90.00
#
_symmetry.space_group_name_H-M   'P 1'
#
loop_
_entity.id
_entity.type
_entity.pdbx_description
1 polymer ?
#
loop_
_entity_poly.entity_id
_entity_poly.type
_entity_poly.pdbx_seq_one_letter_code
_entity_poly.pdbx_strand_id
1 'polypeptide(L)'
;ITITFIAQLLVGSRGLLYSLLVVVLAMGPPLMELFFWSRDKESPAIKHLVAQGFAVMYTVILFTTTNNMLFLYVFPMIVVISVYNDKAYALKVNIGVVIENLLVVILGATTGRFGFRDMSSGVIQILAVLLFCAYSYIAAATSETNSREKLQQVKDAQGETEKVLGDVSRNADVMRRGINEIHAKVEQLQSASETTKDAMGQVTIG
;
A
#
# COMPACT_ATOMS: atom_id res chain seq x y z
N ILE A 1 -2.43 23.30 1.59
CA ILE A 1 -1.37 24.10 0.95
C ILE A 1 -2.00 24.96 -0.15
N THR A 2 -2.56 24.38 -1.21
CA THR A 2 -3.14 25.12 -2.35
C THR A 2 -4.17 26.15 -1.90
N ILE A 3 -5.12 25.78 -1.05
CA ILE A 3 -6.16 26.69 -0.51
C ILE A 3 -5.52 27.84 0.27
N THR A 4 -4.50 27.57 1.09
CA THR A 4 -3.82 28.59 1.87
C THR A 4 -3.10 29.60 0.97
N PHE A 5 -2.45 29.13 -0.11
CA PHE A 5 -1.78 30.03 -1.04
C PHE A 5 -2.74 30.80 -1.95
N ILE A 6 -3.87 30.21 -2.33
CA ILE A 6 -4.96 30.94 -3.02
C ILE A 6 -5.52 32.05 -2.10
N ALA A 7 -5.75 31.75 -0.83
CA ALA A 7 -6.20 32.75 0.14
C ALA A 7 -5.18 33.89 0.28
N GLN A 8 -3.86 33.61 0.34
CA GLN A 8 -2.81 34.62 0.38
C GLN A 8 -2.74 35.45 -0.89
N LEU A 9 -3.04 34.88 -2.05
CA LEU A 9 -3.15 35.57 -3.32
C LEU A 9 -4.32 36.58 -3.28
N LEU A 10 -5.50 36.12 -2.81
CA LEU A 10 -6.70 36.95 -2.70
C LEU A 10 -6.52 38.14 -1.75
N VAL A 11 -5.74 37.95 -0.67
CA VAL A 11 -5.41 39.01 0.30
C VAL A 11 -4.29 39.95 -0.20
N GLY A 12 -3.67 39.61 -1.36
CA GLY A 12 -2.60 40.44 -1.96
C GLY A 12 -1.29 40.43 -1.16
N SER A 13 -1.11 39.52 -0.23
CA SER A 13 0.07 39.44 0.65
C SER A 13 1.34 38.95 -0.04
N ARG A 14 1.22 38.36 -1.25
CA ARG A 14 2.34 37.84 -2.06
C ARG A 14 2.14 38.08 -3.54
N GLY A 15 3.26 38.15 -4.29
CA GLY A 15 3.22 38.34 -5.74
C GLY A 15 2.49 37.21 -6.46
N LEU A 16 1.68 37.55 -7.45
CA LEU A 16 0.85 36.63 -8.25
C LEU A 16 1.69 35.50 -8.86
N LEU A 17 2.88 35.82 -9.34
CA LEU A 17 3.78 34.86 -10.00
C LEU A 17 4.31 33.80 -9.03
N TYR A 18 4.64 34.17 -7.79
CA TYR A 18 5.05 33.26 -6.75
C TYR A 18 3.90 32.33 -6.32
N SER A 19 2.71 32.88 -6.11
CA SER A 19 1.54 32.08 -5.72
C SER A 19 1.15 31.07 -6.82
N LEU A 20 1.24 31.46 -8.09
CA LEU A 20 0.99 30.59 -9.22
C LEU A 20 2.03 29.45 -9.30
N LEU A 21 3.32 29.77 -9.09
CA LEU A 21 4.38 28.75 -9.04
C LEU A 21 4.11 27.72 -7.95
N VAL A 22 3.77 28.16 -6.74
CA VAL A 22 3.49 27.24 -5.63
C VAL A 22 2.24 26.39 -5.91
N VAL A 23 1.20 26.97 -6.50
CA VAL A 23 -0.01 26.22 -6.91
C VAL A 23 0.33 25.15 -7.95
N VAL A 24 1.14 25.48 -8.95
CA VAL A 24 1.58 24.52 -9.99
C VAL A 24 2.41 23.40 -9.35
N LEU A 25 3.35 23.72 -8.46
CA LEU A 25 4.15 22.72 -7.76
C LEU A 25 3.31 21.85 -6.82
N ALA A 26 2.25 22.41 -6.22
CA ALA A 26 1.37 21.66 -5.31
C ALA A 26 0.36 20.78 -6.03
N MET A 27 -0.10 21.18 -7.22
CA MET A 27 -1.13 20.44 -7.99
C MET A 27 -0.53 19.52 -9.04
N GLY A 28 0.68 19.82 -9.53
CA GLY A 28 1.34 19.02 -10.57
C GLY A 28 1.52 17.55 -10.18
N PRO A 29 2.22 17.25 -9.08
CA PRO A 29 2.41 15.86 -8.63
C PRO A 29 1.10 15.09 -8.44
N PRO A 30 0.08 15.57 -7.70
CA PRO A 30 -1.19 14.86 -7.56
C PRO A 30 -1.91 14.60 -8.89
N LEU A 31 -1.84 15.51 -9.83
CA LEU A 31 -2.43 15.29 -11.16
C LEU A 31 -1.68 14.22 -11.96
N MET A 32 -0.36 14.21 -11.88
CA MET A 32 0.45 13.14 -12.47
C MET A 32 0.21 11.79 -11.78
N GLU A 33 0.06 11.76 -10.47
CA GLU A 33 -0.29 10.56 -9.70
C GLU A 33 -1.64 9.98 -10.14
N LEU A 34 -2.66 10.82 -10.28
CA LEU A 34 -3.98 10.41 -10.79
C LEU A 34 -3.88 9.82 -12.21
N PHE A 35 -3.03 10.40 -13.06
CA PHE A 35 -2.81 9.90 -14.41
C PHE A 35 -2.13 8.52 -14.40
N PHE A 36 -1.08 8.32 -13.60
CA PHE A 36 -0.43 7.01 -13.47
C PHE A 36 -1.35 5.98 -12.82
N TRP A 37 -2.06 6.36 -11.76
CA TRP A 37 -3.01 5.48 -11.06
C TRP A 37 -4.15 5.02 -11.96
N SER A 38 -4.61 5.87 -12.90
CA SER A 38 -5.66 5.49 -13.88
C SER A 38 -5.18 4.45 -14.88
N ARG A 39 -3.87 4.37 -15.15
CA ARG A 39 -3.27 3.40 -16.07
C ARG A 39 -2.82 2.11 -15.39
N ASP A 40 -2.18 2.25 -14.25
CA ASP A 40 -1.63 1.13 -13.48
C ASP A 40 -1.62 1.50 -11.98
N LYS A 41 -2.53 0.88 -11.22
CA LYS A 41 -2.72 1.13 -9.79
C LYS A 41 -1.54 0.66 -8.93
N GLU A 42 -0.75 -0.31 -9.43
CA GLU A 42 0.37 -0.92 -8.71
C GLU A 42 1.72 -0.36 -9.13
N SER A 43 1.74 0.67 -9.98
CA SER A 43 2.98 1.25 -10.49
C SER A 43 3.89 1.76 -9.37
N PRO A 44 5.15 1.28 -9.29
CA PRO A 44 6.12 1.77 -8.31
C PRO A 44 6.48 3.24 -8.51
N ALA A 45 6.20 3.81 -9.70
CA ALA A 45 6.44 5.22 -9.99
C ALA A 45 5.61 6.15 -9.11
N ILE A 46 4.41 5.71 -8.67
CA ILE A 46 3.50 6.54 -7.86
C ILE A 46 4.17 6.97 -6.56
N LYS A 47 4.76 6.03 -5.80
CA LYS A 47 5.43 6.37 -4.54
C LYS A 47 6.60 7.37 -4.71
N HIS A 48 7.33 7.26 -5.82
CA HIS A 48 8.44 8.17 -6.11
C HIS A 48 7.93 9.54 -6.52
N LEU A 49 6.85 9.59 -7.28
CA LEU A 49 6.23 10.84 -7.71
C LEU A 49 5.67 11.61 -6.52
N VAL A 50 4.96 10.92 -5.60
CA VAL A 50 4.48 11.49 -4.34
C VAL A 50 5.63 12.11 -3.55
N ALA A 51 6.69 11.32 -3.28
CA ALA A 51 7.78 11.79 -2.44
C ALA A 51 8.59 12.91 -3.09
N GLN A 52 8.98 12.76 -4.37
CA GLN A 52 9.82 13.73 -5.07
C GLN A 52 9.04 15.00 -5.41
N GLY A 53 7.80 14.87 -5.87
CA GLY A 53 6.95 16.02 -6.18
C GLY A 53 6.68 16.87 -4.95
N PHE A 54 6.39 16.21 -3.82
CA PHE A 54 6.21 16.92 -2.57
C PHE A 54 7.52 17.51 -2.02
N ALA A 55 8.64 16.79 -2.13
CA ALA A 55 9.95 17.30 -1.68
C ALA A 55 10.31 18.59 -2.41
N VAL A 56 10.17 18.65 -3.74
CA VAL A 56 10.43 19.87 -4.52
C VAL A 56 9.55 21.02 -4.07
N MET A 57 8.24 20.77 -3.94
CA MET A 57 7.31 21.81 -3.43
C MET A 57 7.68 22.27 -2.02
N TYR A 58 7.97 21.33 -1.13
CA TYR A 58 8.30 21.62 0.26
C TYR A 58 9.59 22.43 0.38
N THR A 59 10.64 22.04 -0.35
CA THR A 59 11.91 22.78 -0.42
C THR A 59 11.67 24.22 -0.88
N VAL A 60 10.94 24.43 -1.98
CA VAL A 60 10.64 25.79 -2.47
C VAL A 60 9.91 26.61 -1.42
N ILE A 61 8.88 26.05 -0.79
CA ILE A 61 8.09 26.75 0.22
C ILE A 61 8.96 27.06 1.44
N LEU A 62 9.73 26.10 1.92
CA LEU A 62 10.53 26.21 3.13
C LEU A 62 11.62 27.30 3.01
N PHE A 63 12.29 27.39 1.84
CA PHE A 63 13.35 28.37 1.59
C PHE A 63 12.85 29.73 1.08
N THR A 64 11.56 29.87 0.79
CA THR A 64 10.99 31.17 0.36
C THR A 64 10.01 31.76 1.35
N THR A 65 9.75 31.06 2.44
CA THR A 65 8.76 31.50 3.43
C THR A 65 9.24 32.61 4.33
N THR A 66 8.27 33.37 4.83
CA THR A 66 8.41 34.29 5.96
C THR A 66 7.70 33.77 7.22
N ASN A 67 7.09 32.58 7.16
CA ASN A 67 6.31 32.01 8.25
C ASN A 67 7.02 30.78 8.82
N ASN A 68 7.24 30.76 10.14
CA ASN A 68 7.90 29.68 10.85
C ASN A 68 7.07 28.38 10.99
N MET A 69 5.78 28.39 10.66
CA MET A 69 4.90 27.21 10.79
C MET A 69 4.85 26.33 9.53
N LEU A 70 5.52 26.71 8.44
CA LEU A 70 5.42 25.98 7.18
C LEU A 70 6.11 24.61 7.21
N PHE A 71 6.99 24.36 8.16
CA PHE A 71 7.55 23.01 8.35
C PHE A 71 6.48 21.96 8.65
N LEU A 72 5.31 22.36 9.18
CA LEU A 72 4.20 21.42 9.45
C LEU A 72 3.63 20.78 8.17
N TYR A 73 3.83 21.39 7.02
CA TYR A 73 3.34 20.83 5.75
C TYR A 73 4.02 19.53 5.34
N VAL A 74 5.16 19.19 5.92
CA VAL A 74 5.83 17.92 5.67
C VAL A 74 5.12 16.72 6.33
N PHE A 75 4.38 16.93 7.41
CA PHE A 75 3.77 15.83 8.18
C PHE A 75 2.78 14.98 7.38
N PRO A 76 1.85 15.55 6.61
CA PRO A 76 0.97 14.75 5.75
C PRO A 76 1.74 13.85 4.76
N MET A 77 2.82 14.35 4.17
CA MET A 77 3.66 13.56 3.27
C MET A 77 4.34 12.39 3.98
N ILE A 78 4.92 12.65 5.15
CA ILE A 78 5.58 11.61 5.95
C ILE A 78 4.59 10.50 6.31
N VAL A 79 3.32 10.85 6.64
CA VAL A 79 2.26 9.87 6.89
C VAL A 79 1.96 9.05 5.63
N VAL A 80 1.79 9.70 4.48
CA VAL A 80 1.53 9.00 3.21
C VAL A 80 2.68 8.05 2.87
N ILE A 81 3.93 8.47 3.03
CA ILE A 81 5.10 7.62 2.76
C ILE A 81 5.15 6.40 3.68
N SER A 82 4.73 6.51 4.94
CA SER A 82 4.72 5.39 5.89
C SER A 82 3.74 4.26 5.50
N VAL A 83 2.72 4.56 4.68
CA VAL A 83 1.72 3.59 4.22
C VAL A 83 2.25 2.66 3.12
N TYR A 84 3.32 3.03 2.41
CA TYR A 84 3.85 2.23 1.30
C TYR A 84 4.57 0.93 1.70
N ASN A 85 4.60 0.58 2.99
CA ASN A 85 5.20 -0.65 3.51
C ASN A 85 6.68 -0.85 3.12
N ASP A 86 7.42 0.24 3.00
CA ASP A 86 8.83 0.28 2.63
C ASP A 86 9.59 1.15 3.63
N LYS A 87 10.03 0.52 4.73
CA LYS A 87 10.76 1.22 5.81
C LYS A 87 12.06 1.84 5.35
N ALA A 88 12.74 1.22 4.36
CA ALA A 88 14.01 1.75 3.85
C ALA A 88 13.77 3.01 3.03
N TYR A 89 12.67 3.06 2.28
CA TYR A 89 12.27 4.25 1.54
C TYR A 89 11.82 5.37 2.50
N ALA A 90 10.98 5.04 3.47
CA ALA A 90 10.54 5.98 4.50
C ALA A 90 11.73 6.59 5.25
N LEU A 91 12.75 5.78 5.61
CA LEU A 91 13.96 6.27 6.25
C LEU A 91 14.72 7.27 5.38
N LYS A 92 14.89 7.00 4.08
CA LYS A 92 15.59 7.91 3.16
C LYS A 92 14.88 9.26 3.04
N VAL A 93 13.55 9.23 2.91
CA VAL A 93 12.73 10.45 2.85
C VAL A 93 12.81 11.23 4.16
N ASN A 94 12.70 10.55 5.30
CA ASN A 94 12.79 11.17 6.62
C ASN A 94 14.16 11.83 6.85
N ILE A 95 15.26 11.20 6.43
CA ILE A 95 16.60 11.80 6.50
C ILE A 95 16.66 13.07 5.66
N GLY A 96 16.13 13.07 4.44
CA GLY A 96 16.03 14.25 3.59
C GLY A 96 15.30 15.41 4.27
N VAL A 97 14.13 15.11 4.84
CA VAL A 97 13.32 16.09 5.57
C VAL A 97 14.06 16.68 6.77
N VAL A 98 14.76 15.85 7.55
CA VAL A 98 15.55 16.33 8.70
C VAL A 98 16.68 17.27 8.24
N ILE A 99 17.39 16.88 7.17
CA ILE A 99 18.49 17.70 6.62
C ILE A 99 17.95 19.05 6.13
N GLU A 100 16.84 19.08 5.38
CA GLU A 100 16.25 20.32 4.89
C GLU A 100 15.85 21.27 6.04
N ASN A 101 15.22 20.72 7.08
CA ASN A 101 14.81 21.53 8.24
C ASN A 101 16.02 22.03 9.05
N LEU A 102 17.06 21.21 9.22
CA LEU A 102 18.30 21.66 9.85
C LEU A 102 18.95 22.80 9.06
N LEU A 103 19.04 22.66 7.74
CA LEU A 103 19.61 23.68 6.87
C LEU A 103 18.83 25.00 6.98
N VAL A 104 17.50 24.94 6.96
CA VAL A 104 16.67 26.14 7.07
C VAL A 104 16.84 26.83 8.44
N VAL A 105 16.87 26.07 9.53
CA VAL A 105 17.08 26.65 10.86
C VAL A 105 18.48 27.27 10.98
N ILE A 106 19.54 26.59 10.51
CA ILE A 106 20.91 27.10 10.53
C ILE A 106 21.04 28.36 9.67
N LEU A 107 20.55 28.34 8.44
CA LEU A 107 20.60 29.49 7.54
C LEU A 107 19.70 30.62 8.03
N GLY A 108 18.54 30.30 8.61
CA GLY A 108 17.65 31.26 9.22
C GLY A 108 18.30 31.97 10.41
N ALA A 109 18.96 31.23 11.29
CA ALA A 109 19.68 31.80 12.45
C ALA A 109 20.82 32.73 12.05
N THR A 110 21.51 32.42 10.93
CA THR A 110 22.63 33.22 10.44
C THR A 110 22.21 34.45 9.62
N THR A 111 21.09 34.33 8.87
CA THR A 111 20.67 35.37 7.91
C THR A 111 19.43 36.16 8.34
N GLY A 112 18.72 35.70 9.38
CA GLY A 112 17.43 36.30 9.80
C GLY A 112 16.30 36.07 8.77
N ARG A 113 16.42 35.06 7.88
CA ARG A 113 15.48 34.77 6.79
C ARG A 113 14.74 33.42 6.99
N PHE A 114 13.97 33.00 6.02
CA PHE A 114 13.31 31.69 5.94
C PHE A 114 12.30 31.45 7.08
N GLY A 115 11.62 32.50 7.54
CA GLY A 115 10.67 32.42 8.64
C GLY A 115 11.30 32.20 10.01
N PHE A 116 12.61 32.28 10.11
CA PHE A 116 13.31 32.19 11.41
C PHE A 116 12.89 33.34 12.32
N ARG A 117 12.42 33.02 13.50
CA ARG A 117 11.91 33.96 14.48
C ARG A 117 12.89 34.12 15.66
N ASP A 118 13.22 33.00 16.25
CA ASP A 118 14.11 32.89 17.38
C ASP A 118 14.63 31.44 17.50
N MET A 119 15.65 31.25 18.33
CA MET A 119 16.27 29.95 18.52
C MET A 119 15.33 28.92 19.15
N SER A 120 14.40 29.35 20.01
CA SER A 120 13.43 28.47 20.65
C SER A 120 12.48 27.88 19.60
N SER A 121 11.97 28.68 18.67
CA SER A 121 11.13 28.23 17.56
C SER A 121 11.89 27.27 16.64
N GLY A 122 13.18 27.52 16.37
CA GLY A 122 14.03 26.62 15.58
C GLY A 122 14.23 25.25 16.25
N VAL A 123 14.49 25.24 17.56
CA VAL A 123 14.62 24.01 18.34
C VAL A 123 13.31 23.21 18.34
N ILE A 124 12.17 23.88 18.55
CA ILE A 124 10.85 23.25 18.50
C ILE A 124 10.59 22.61 17.12
N GLN A 125 10.92 23.34 16.03
CA GLN A 125 10.80 22.81 14.67
C GLN A 125 11.61 21.51 14.49
N ILE A 126 12.88 21.51 14.87
CA ILE A 126 13.75 20.34 14.74
C ILE A 126 13.24 19.17 15.59
N LEU A 127 12.89 19.43 16.85
CA LEU A 127 12.37 18.37 17.74
C LEU A 127 11.06 17.79 17.21
N ALA A 128 10.13 18.61 16.71
CA ALA A 128 8.87 18.15 16.13
C ALA A 128 9.12 17.29 14.88
N VAL A 129 10.01 17.71 13.99
CA VAL A 129 10.36 16.95 12.77
C VAL A 129 11.03 15.63 13.13
N LEU A 130 11.99 15.62 14.04
CA LEU A 130 12.65 14.39 14.50
C LEU A 130 11.68 13.40 15.12
N LEU A 131 10.80 13.88 15.99
CA LEU A 131 9.78 13.05 16.63
C LEU A 131 8.85 12.42 15.57
N PHE A 132 8.40 13.23 14.63
CA PHE A 132 7.47 12.77 13.59
C PHE A 132 8.13 11.79 12.62
N CYS A 133 9.39 12.02 12.24
CA CYS A 133 10.18 11.09 11.45
C CYS A 133 10.41 9.75 12.16
N ALA A 134 10.67 9.79 13.48
CA ALA A 134 10.81 8.58 14.29
C ALA A 134 9.51 7.75 14.32
N TYR A 135 8.37 8.39 14.57
CA TYR A 135 7.06 7.72 14.52
C TYR A 135 6.73 7.19 13.13
N SER A 136 7.02 7.94 12.08
CA SER A 136 6.82 7.49 10.70
C SER A 136 7.64 6.25 10.38
N TYR A 137 8.91 6.21 10.80
CA TYR A 137 9.75 5.04 10.62
C TYR A 137 9.21 3.82 11.36
N ILE A 138 8.79 3.98 12.61
CA ILE A 138 8.19 2.90 13.40
C ILE A 138 6.90 2.41 12.72
N ALA A 139 6.04 3.34 12.28
CA ALA A 139 4.80 3.00 11.57
C ALA A 139 5.07 2.23 10.28
N ALA A 140 6.02 2.67 9.46
CA ALA A 140 6.40 1.99 8.22
C ALA A 140 6.98 0.60 8.50
N ALA A 141 7.84 0.45 9.52
CA ALA A 141 8.42 -0.83 9.91
C ALA A 141 7.35 -1.81 10.41
N THR A 142 6.43 -1.36 11.24
CA THR A 142 5.30 -2.17 11.74
C THR A 142 4.38 -2.58 10.59
N SER A 143 4.05 -1.64 9.70
CA SER A 143 3.20 -1.91 8.53
C SER A 143 3.84 -2.91 7.58
N GLU A 144 5.16 -2.82 7.34
CA GLU A 144 5.91 -3.78 6.52
C GLU A 144 5.87 -5.18 7.15
N THR A 145 6.08 -5.29 8.46
CA THR A 145 6.03 -6.58 9.18
C THR A 145 4.63 -7.20 9.10
N ASN A 146 3.60 -6.43 9.42
CA ASN A 146 2.21 -6.90 9.37
C ASN A 146 1.79 -7.34 7.95
N SER A 147 2.26 -6.62 6.91
CA SER A 147 1.97 -6.99 5.51
C SER A 147 2.68 -8.28 5.11
N ARG A 148 3.92 -8.49 5.56
CA ARG A 148 4.65 -9.74 5.32
C ARG A 148 3.98 -10.93 6.01
N GLU A 149 3.57 -10.77 7.28
CA GLU A 149 2.85 -11.80 8.03
C GLU A 149 1.53 -12.18 7.36
N LYS A 150 0.74 -11.19 6.94
CA LYS A 150 -0.51 -11.44 6.21
C LYS A 150 -0.27 -12.17 4.89
N LEU A 151 0.76 -11.77 4.14
CA LEU A 151 1.11 -12.45 2.89
C LEU A 151 1.53 -13.90 3.12
N GLN A 152 2.27 -14.16 4.20
CA GLN A 152 2.64 -15.53 4.58
C GLN A 152 1.40 -16.36 4.95
N GLN A 153 0.49 -15.83 5.76
CA GLN A 153 -0.77 -16.49 6.12
C GLN A 153 -1.61 -16.83 4.88
N VAL A 154 -1.69 -15.91 3.90
CA VAL A 154 -2.40 -16.18 2.64
C VAL A 154 -1.74 -17.30 1.84
N LYS A 155 -0.41 -17.33 1.75
CA LYS A 155 0.32 -18.39 1.08
C LYS A 155 0.13 -19.75 1.75
N ASP A 156 0.17 -19.78 3.08
CA ASP A 156 -0.04 -20.99 3.86
C ASP A 156 -1.47 -21.53 3.66
N ALA A 157 -2.48 -20.66 3.69
CA ALA A 157 -3.87 -21.01 3.42
C ALA A 157 -4.09 -21.50 1.97
N GLN A 158 -3.41 -20.89 0.99
CA GLN A 158 -3.44 -21.39 -0.40
C GLN A 158 -2.84 -22.79 -0.50
N GLY A 159 -1.71 -23.04 0.13
CA GLY A 159 -1.08 -24.37 0.15
C GLY A 159 -1.97 -25.44 0.80
N GLU A 160 -2.67 -25.09 1.87
CA GLU A 160 -3.66 -25.98 2.50
C GLU A 160 -4.85 -26.24 1.59
N THR A 161 -5.35 -25.21 0.91
CA THR A 161 -6.45 -25.34 -0.07
C THR A 161 -6.08 -26.25 -1.24
N GLU A 162 -4.87 -26.10 -1.80
CA GLU A 162 -4.37 -26.97 -2.87
C GLU A 162 -4.27 -28.43 -2.41
N LYS A 163 -3.83 -28.67 -1.17
CA LYS A 163 -3.78 -30.02 -0.60
C LYS A 163 -5.16 -30.62 -0.46
N VAL A 164 -6.13 -29.87 0.08
CA VAL A 164 -7.52 -30.31 0.19
C VAL A 164 -8.12 -30.62 -1.17
N LEU A 165 -7.89 -29.77 -2.17
CA LEU A 165 -8.33 -30.03 -3.56
C LEU A 165 -7.73 -31.30 -4.12
N GLY A 166 -6.45 -31.58 -3.88
CA GLY A 166 -5.78 -32.80 -4.26
C GLY A 166 -6.42 -34.06 -3.62
N ASP A 167 -6.72 -33.98 -2.33
CA ASP A 167 -7.38 -35.06 -1.59
C ASP A 167 -8.82 -35.28 -2.06
N VAL A 168 -9.59 -34.23 -2.33
CA VAL A 168 -10.94 -34.31 -2.91
C VAL A 168 -10.90 -34.96 -4.29
N SER A 169 -9.95 -34.57 -5.16
CA SER A 169 -9.78 -35.18 -6.48
C SER A 169 -9.47 -36.67 -6.38
N ARG A 170 -8.56 -37.07 -5.48
CA ARG A 170 -8.21 -38.46 -5.23
C ARG A 170 -9.41 -39.27 -4.74
N ASN A 171 -10.19 -38.71 -3.80
CA ASN A 171 -11.40 -39.36 -3.28
C ASN A 171 -12.46 -39.51 -4.36
N ALA A 172 -12.63 -38.51 -5.24
CA ALA A 172 -13.53 -38.61 -6.39
C ALA A 172 -13.13 -39.77 -7.35
N ASP A 173 -11.83 -39.94 -7.60
CA ASP A 173 -11.33 -41.06 -8.42
C ASP A 173 -11.55 -42.45 -7.76
N VAL A 174 -11.40 -42.51 -6.43
CA VAL A 174 -11.70 -43.74 -5.67
C VAL A 174 -13.20 -44.07 -5.74
N MET A 175 -14.05 -43.07 -5.53
CA MET A 175 -15.52 -43.23 -5.65
C MET A 175 -15.92 -43.68 -7.05
N ARG A 176 -15.36 -43.09 -8.10
CA ARG A 176 -15.65 -43.46 -9.48
C ARG A 176 -15.28 -44.93 -9.77
N ARG A 177 -14.13 -45.40 -9.26
CA ARG A 177 -13.73 -46.78 -9.36
C ARG A 177 -14.70 -47.71 -8.61
N GLY A 178 -15.09 -47.36 -7.38
CA GLY A 178 -16.06 -48.13 -6.61
C GLY A 178 -17.43 -48.20 -7.28
N ILE A 179 -17.90 -47.13 -7.90
CA ILE A 179 -19.15 -47.13 -8.67
C ILE A 179 -19.06 -48.09 -9.86
N ASN A 180 -17.94 -48.10 -10.60
CA ASN A 180 -17.75 -49.02 -11.72
C ASN A 180 -17.72 -50.48 -11.27
N GLU A 181 -17.10 -50.81 -10.12
CA GLU A 181 -17.12 -52.15 -9.54
C GLU A 181 -18.53 -52.59 -9.12
N ILE A 182 -19.30 -51.69 -8.53
CA ILE A 182 -20.69 -51.92 -8.16
C ILE A 182 -21.51 -52.20 -9.42
N HIS A 183 -21.34 -51.43 -10.48
CA HIS A 183 -22.03 -51.63 -11.75
C HIS A 183 -21.76 -53.04 -12.32
N ALA A 184 -20.48 -53.43 -12.36
CA ALA A 184 -20.09 -54.77 -12.84
C ALA A 184 -20.73 -55.92 -12.00
N LYS A 185 -20.78 -55.72 -10.65
CA LYS A 185 -21.42 -56.70 -9.77
C LYS A 185 -22.94 -56.75 -9.94
N VAL A 186 -23.59 -55.63 -10.20
CA VAL A 186 -25.04 -55.57 -10.49
C VAL A 186 -25.35 -56.30 -11.78
N GLU A 187 -24.56 -56.14 -12.84
CA GLU A 187 -24.72 -56.89 -14.10
C GLU A 187 -24.54 -58.39 -13.90
N GLN A 188 -23.55 -58.84 -13.11
CA GLN A 188 -23.37 -60.21 -12.73
C GLN A 188 -24.57 -60.80 -11.96
N LEU A 189 -25.09 -60.04 -10.99
CA LEU A 189 -26.28 -60.47 -10.24
C LEU A 189 -27.52 -60.56 -11.12
N GLN A 190 -27.70 -59.70 -12.09
CA GLN A 190 -28.82 -59.72 -13.03
C GLN A 190 -28.74 -60.97 -13.93
N SER A 191 -27.56 -61.26 -14.46
CA SER A 191 -27.32 -62.46 -15.24
C SER A 191 -27.57 -63.77 -14.44
N ALA A 192 -27.08 -63.79 -13.16
CA ALA A 192 -27.32 -64.92 -12.28
C ALA A 192 -28.82 -65.09 -11.93
N SER A 193 -29.54 -63.97 -11.75
CA SER A 193 -31.00 -64.01 -11.52
C SER A 193 -31.77 -64.52 -12.71
N GLU A 194 -31.40 -64.12 -13.93
CA GLU A 194 -32.01 -64.65 -15.17
C GLU A 194 -31.76 -66.15 -15.31
N THR A 195 -30.53 -66.61 -15.09
CA THR A 195 -30.18 -68.04 -15.13
C THR A 195 -30.99 -68.87 -14.11
N THR A 196 -31.15 -68.32 -12.89
CA THR A 196 -31.94 -68.95 -11.82
C THR A 196 -33.44 -69.01 -12.18
N LYS A 197 -33.97 -67.92 -12.79
CA LYS A 197 -35.38 -67.93 -13.28
C LYS A 197 -35.61 -68.93 -14.34
N ASP A 198 -34.70 -69.09 -15.30
CA ASP A 198 -34.81 -70.13 -16.38
C ASP A 198 -34.72 -71.55 -15.83
N ALA A 199 -33.82 -71.83 -14.88
CA ALA A 199 -33.72 -73.11 -14.20
C ALA A 199 -34.99 -73.40 -13.40
N MET A 200 -35.56 -72.42 -12.70
CA MET A 200 -36.86 -72.60 -12.00
C MET A 200 -38.01 -72.88 -12.98
N GLY A 201 -38.01 -72.26 -14.16
CA GLY A 201 -39.00 -72.47 -15.21
C GLY A 201 -38.95 -73.89 -15.72
N GLN A 202 -37.74 -74.45 -15.88
CA GLN A 202 -37.59 -75.86 -16.29
C GLN A 202 -38.06 -76.87 -15.25
N VAL A 203 -37.89 -76.60 -13.97
CA VAL A 203 -38.35 -77.47 -12.87
C VAL A 203 -39.88 -77.45 -12.74
N THR A 204 -40.57 -76.46 -13.21
CA THR A 204 -42.03 -76.32 -13.08
C THR A 204 -42.79 -77.06 -14.23
N ILE A 205 -42.10 -77.47 -15.30
CA ILE A 205 -42.67 -78.10 -16.49
C ILE A 205 -42.42 -79.66 -16.52
N GLY A 206 -41.56 -80.16 -15.66
CA GLY A 206 -41.32 -81.62 -15.46
C GLY A 206 -42.12 -82.17 -14.26
#